data_93d6e2267fb1e63cb1d28893a97a34d7
#
_entry.id   93d6e2267fb1e63cb1d28893a97a34d7
#
_cell.length_a   1.000
_cell.length_b   1.000
_cell.length_c   1.000
_cell.angle_alpha   90.00
_cell.angle_beta   90.00
_cell.angle_gamma   90.00
#
_symmetry.space_group_name_H-M   'P 1'
#
loop_
_entity.id
_entity.type
_entity.pdbx_description
1 polymer ?
#
loop_
_entity_poly.entity_id
_entity_poly.type
_entity_poly.pdbx_seq_one_letter_code
_entity_poly.pdbx_strand_id
1 'polypeptide(L)'
;KYAGIQADRELFPGWVMFPWEENDDDSSSADIVTRHLEYIGEDPKRDGLVDTPNRVVKAWGEIYRGYDENPHELLTWFEDNTDEMIVCKNIQFYSTCEHHMLPFFGTAAIGYIPTGKILGISKLARIVDVYARRLQVQERLTKQVGDVLGEYTPHVAVQIEASHMCMMARGVAQQNSSLVTNYLTGAFREPETRQEFLATV
;
A
#
# COMPACT_ATOMS: atom_id res chain seq x y z
N LYS A 1 20.18 11.84 14.14
CA LYS A 1 20.79 13.03 13.53
C LYS A 1 22.16 12.60 13.01
N TYR A 2 22.27 12.28 11.74
CA TYR A 2 23.56 12.08 11.10
C TYR A 2 24.10 13.47 10.77
N ALA A 3 25.21 13.85 11.37
CA ALA A 3 25.98 15.00 10.94
C ALA A 3 26.58 14.66 9.58
N GLY A 4 26.06 15.26 8.52
CA GLY A 4 26.66 15.10 7.20
C GLY A 4 28.07 15.66 7.19
N ILE A 5 29.06 14.81 6.97
CA ILE A 5 30.42 15.25 6.66
C ILE A 5 30.37 15.72 5.20
N GLN A 6 30.45 17.01 5.01
CA GLN A 6 30.60 17.59 3.68
C GLN A 6 32.09 17.46 3.29
N ALA A 7 32.40 16.48 2.44
CA ALA A 7 33.75 16.33 1.90
C ALA A 7 33.99 17.41 0.82
N ASP A 8 35.04 18.20 1.00
CA ASP A 8 35.45 19.18 0.02
C ASP A 8 36.18 18.45 -1.15
N ARG A 9 35.55 18.44 -2.33
CA ARG A 9 36.04 17.77 -3.53
C ARG A 9 37.35 18.34 -4.08
N GLU A 10 37.70 19.58 -3.72
CA GLU A 10 38.96 20.20 -4.14
C GLU A 10 40.15 19.70 -3.30
N LEU A 11 39.90 19.33 -2.04
CA LEU A 11 40.91 18.79 -1.12
C LEU A 11 41.10 17.27 -1.26
N PHE A 12 40.09 16.55 -1.75
CA PHE A 12 40.12 15.11 -1.93
C PHE A 12 39.63 14.73 -3.35
N PRO A 13 40.53 14.75 -4.34
CA PRO A 13 40.15 14.41 -5.72
C PRO A 13 39.90 12.93 -5.97
N GLY A 14 40.05 12.09 -4.95
CA GLY A 14 39.67 10.68 -4.98
C GLY A 14 38.27 10.44 -4.44
N TRP A 15 37.55 9.46 -5.00
CA TRP A 15 36.29 8.99 -4.46
C TRP A 15 36.52 8.40 -3.06
N VAL A 16 35.91 8.95 -2.03
CA VAL A 16 35.99 8.37 -0.69
C VAL A 16 34.95 7.23 -0.61
N MET A 17 35.43 6.00 -0.68
CA MET A 17 34.61 4.82 -0.42
C MET A 17 34.40 4.67 1.10
N PHE A 18 33.17 4.68 1.53
CA PHE A 18 32.85 4.34 2.92
C PHE A 18 32.84 2.82 3.10
N PRO A 19 33.12 2.28 4.32
CA PRO A 19 33.13 0.83 4.55
C PRO A 19 31.85 0.09 4.17
N TRP A 20 30.72 0.81 4.06
CA TRP A 20 29.45 0.26 3.57
C TRP A 20 29.28 0.37 2.04
N GLU A 21 30.15 1.09 1.34
CA GLU A 21 30.23 1.18 -0.12
C GLU A 21 31.20 0.13 -0.70
N GLU A 22 32.10 -0.43 0.12
CA GLU A 22 32.97 -1.55 -0.28
C GLU A 22 32.20 -2.88 -0.46
N ASN A 23 30.94 -2.90 -0.06
CA ASN A 23 29.97 -3.90 -0.44
C ASN A 23 29.13 -3.37 -1.63
N ASP A 24 29.77 -2.98 -2.72
CA ASP A 24 29.22 -3.22 -4.05
C ASP A 24 29.17 -4.76 -4.24
N ASP A 25 28.37 -5.37 -3.38
CA ASP A 25 27.83 -6.68 -3.60
C ASP A 25 27.00 -6.51 -4.87
N ASP A 26 27.56 -6.88 -6.00
CA ASP A 26 26.91 -7.00 -7.32
C ASP A 26 25.83 -8.09 -7.23
N SER A 27 25.27 -8.22 -6.01
CA SER A 27 24.25 -9.19 -5.67
C SER A 27 22.95 -8.73 -6.31
N SER A 28 22.56 -9.45 -7.32
CA SER A 28 21.27 -9.28 -7.95
C SER A 28 20.15 -9.39 -6.89
N SER A 29 18.99 -8.78 -7.12
CA SER A 29 17.85 -8.96 -6.21
C SER A 29 17.51 -10.45 -5.98
N ALA A 30 17.86 -11.34 -6.93
CA ALA A 30 17.72 -12.78 -6.81
C ALA A 30 18.65 -13.39 -5.74
N ASP A 31 19.83 -12.82 -5.50
CA ASP A 31 20.76 -13.29 -4.49
C ASP A 31 20.23 -13.08 -3.07
N ILE A 32 19.43 -12.04 -2.85
CA ILE A 32 18.73 -11.81 -1.58
C ILE A 32 17.83 -13.00 -1.27
N VAL A 33 17.10 -13.48 -2.25
CA VAL A 33 16.20 -14.63 -2.11
C VAL A 33 16.98 -15.91 -1.93
N THR A 34 18.09 -16.10 -2.66
CA THR A 34 19.00 -17.24 -2.51
C THR A 34 19.55 -17.33 -1.08
N ARG A 35 20.07 -16.22 -0.55
CA ARG A 35 20.56 -16.16 0.85
C ARG A 35 19.44 -16.41 1.87
N HIS A 36 18.20 -15.98 1.57
CA HIS A 36 17.07 -16.27 2.43
C HIS A 36 16.77 -17.78 2.47
N LEU A 37 16.79 -18.47 1.32
CA LEU A 37 16.61 -19.92 1.24
C LEU A 37 17.68 -20.66 2.05
N GLU A 38 18.94 -20.27 1.91
CA GLU A 38 20.07 -20.82 2.69
C GLU A 38 19.90 -20.56 4.21
N TYR A 39 19.48 -19.35 4.58
CA TYR A 39 19.24 -18.96 5.98
C TYR A 39 18.20 -19.84 6.68
N ILE A 40 17.13 -20.23 5.96
CA ILE A 40 16.09 -21.12 6.51
C ILE A 40 16.44 -22.61 6.41
N GLY A 41 17.63 -22.96 5.88
CA GLY A 41 18.13 -24.32 5.80
C GLY A 41 17.73 -25.08 4.54
N GLU A 42 17.27 -24.38 3.49
CA GLU A 42 16.93 -24.99 2.20
C GLU A 42 18.12 -25.01 1.25
N ASP A 43 18.10 -25.98 0.31
CA ASP A 43 19.03 -26.01 -0.82
C ASP A 43 18.45 -25.25 -2.02
N PRO A 44 18.95 -24.04 -2.35
CA PRO A 44 18.45 -23.26 -3.48
C PRO A 44 18.66 -23.92 -4.85
N LYS A 45 19.50 -24.96 -4.92
CA LYS A 45 19.81 -25.67 -6.19
C LYS A 45 18.91 -26.86 -6.43
N ARG A 46 18.07 -27.27 -5.48
CA ARG A 46 17.14 -28.39 -5.70
C ARG A 46 16.05 -28.01 -6.71
N ASP A 47 15.55 -28.97 -7.45
CA ASP A 47 14.61 -28.78 -8.59
C ASP A 47 13.43 -27.83 -8.30
N GLY A 48 12.83 -27.92 -7.12
CA GLY A 48 11.69 -27.08 -6.75
C GLY A 48 12.06 -25.63 -6.45
N LEU A 49 13.33 -25.28 -6.22
CA LEU A 49 13.79 -23.97 -5.78
C LEU A 49 14.73 -23.25 -6.77
N VAL A 50 15.28 -23.94 -7.76
CA VAL A 50 16.26 -23.37 -8.69
C VAL A 50 15.78 -22.06 -9.37
N ASP A 51 14.50 -21.96 -9.70
CA ASP A 51 13.91 -20.76 -10.30
C ASP A 51 13.26 -19.81 -9.27
N THR A 52 13.17 -20.20 -8.02
CA THR A 52 12.45 -19.44 -6.98
C THR A 52 12.99 -18.02 -6.81
N PRO A 53 14.31 -17.77 -6.79
CA PRO A 53 14.83 -16.42 -6.67
C PRO A 53 14.27 -15.47 -7.73
N ASN A 54 14.30 -15.85 -8.99
CA ASN A 54 13.79 -15.03 -10.08
C ASN A 54 12.26 -14.86 -10.03
N ARG A 55 11.53 -15.91 -9.65
CA ARG A 55 10.07 -15.85 -9.51
C ARG A 55 9.65 -14.89 -8.40
N VAL A 56 10.36 -14.89 -7.28
CA VAL A 56 10.10 -13.99 -6.15
C VAL A 56 10.38 -12.54 -6.53
N VAL A 57 11.51 -12.25 -7.16
CA VAL A 57 11.84 -10.88 -7.61
C VAL A 57 10.80 -10.36 -8.60
N LYS A 58 10.36 -11.19 -9.55
CA LYS A 58 9.28 -10.83 -10.48
C LYS A 58 7.97 -10.52 -9.72
N ALA A 59 7.62 -11.37 -8.76
CA ALA A 59 6.43 -11.15 -7.93
C ALA A 59 6.52 -9.84 -7.11
N TRP A 60 7.69 -9.50 -6.58
CA TRP A 60 7.88 -8.22 -5.87
C TRP A 60 7.63 -7.01 -6.77
N GLY A 61 8.05 -7.05 -8.04
CA GLY A 61 7.74 -6.01 -9.02
C GLY A 61 6.23 -5.77 -9.16
N GLU A 62 5.42 -6.82 -9.09
CA GLU A 62 3.96 -6.70 -9.13
C GLU A 62 3.34 -6.29 -7.78
N ILE A 63 3.86 -6.84 -6.67
CA ILE A 63 3.35 -6.58 -5.32
C ILE A 63 3.64 -5.15 -4.87
N TYR A 64 4.77 -4.58 -5.28
CA TYR A 64 5.22 -3.26 -4.86
C TYR A 64 5.16 -2.19 -5.95
N ARG A 65 4.49 -2.45 -7.09
CA ARG A 65 4.41 -1.49 -8.20
C ARG A 65 3.80 -0.13 -7.82
N GLY A 66 3.02 -0.08 -6.76
CA GLY A 66 2.40 1.15 -6.28
C GLY A 66 3.40 2.24 -5.87
N TYR A 67 4.68 1.90 -5.64
CA TYR A 67 5.71 2.92 -5.41
C TYR A 67 6.06 3.70 -6.67
N ASP A 68 5.87 3.10 -7.85
CA ASP A 68 6.16 3.70 -9.15
C ASP A 68 4.94 4.42 -9.75
N GLU A 69 3.78 4.34 -9.09
CA GLU A 69 2.52 4.91 -9.56
C GLU A 69 2.15 6.18 -8.76
N ASN A 70 1.72 7.23 -9.48
CA ASN A 70 1.20 8.46 -8.86
C ASN A 70 -0.33 8.41 -8.75
N PRO A 71 -0.91 8.29 -7.55
CA PRO A 71 -2.35 8.21 -7.38
C PRO A 71 -3.11 9.47 -7.83
N HIS A 72 -2.48 10.66 -7.80
CA HIS A 72 -3.11 11.92 -8.22
C HIS A 72 -3.34 11.98 -9.74
N GLU A 73 -2.52 11.29 -10.52
CA GLU A 73 -2.67 11.22 -11.99
C GLU A 73 -3.77 10.24 -12.43
N LEU A 74 -4.24 9.40 -11.54
CA LEU A 74 -5.28 8.42 -11.84
C LEU A 74 -6.68 9.03 -11.86
N LEU A 75 -6.89 10.18 -11.21
CA LEU A 75 -8.21 10.76 -11.03
C LEU A 75 -8.72 11.41 -12.31
N THR A 76 -9.91 11.02 -12.74
CA THR A 76 -10.63 11.62 -13.87
C THR A 76 -12.03 11.97 -13.41
N TRP A 77 -12.40 13.21 -13.57
CA TRP A 77 -13.66 13.80 -13.15
C TRP A 77 -14.50 14.19 -14.35
N PHE A 78 -15.82 14.13 -14.15
CA PHE A 78 -16.81 14.57 -15.11
C PHE A 78 -17.72 15.59 -14.43
N GLU A 79 -18.09 16.67 -15.13
CA GLU A 79 -19.08 17.61 -14.63
C GLU A 79 -20.44 16.92 -14.52
N ASP A 80 -21.06 17.03 -13.36
CA ASP A 80 -22.37 16.47 -13.05
C ASP A 80 -22.99 17.24 -11.89
N ASN A 81 -24.32 17.36 -11.90
CA ASN A 81 -25.08 18.08 -10.88
C ASN A 81 -25.63 17.15 -9.78
N THR A 82 -25.19 15.89 -9.73
CA THR A 82 -25.53 14.97 -8.66
C THR A 82 -24.99 15.49 -7.33
N ASP A 83 -25.83 15.52 -6.32
CA ASP A 83 -25.52 15.92 -4.94
C ASP A 83 -25.79 14.82 -3.92
N GLU A 84 -26.23 13.66 -4.38
CA GLU A 84 -26.46 12.47 -3.57
C GLU A 84 -25.16 11.70 -3.29
N MET A 85 -25.18 10.94 -2.19
CA MET A 85 -24.06 10.07 -1.80
C MET A 85 -23.81 8.98 -2.85
N ILE A 86 -22.58 8.88 -3.32
CA ILE A 86 -22.12 7.80 -4.20
C ILE A 86 -21.26 6.86 -3.39
N VAL A 87 -21.56 5.54 -3.40
CA VAL A 87 -20.80 4.52 -2.68
C VAL A 87 -20.33 3.43 -3.64
N CYS A 88 -19.03 3.16 -3.63
CA CYS A 88 -18.42 2.01 -4.28
C CYS A 88 -17.89 1.06 -3.19
N LYS A 89 -18.42 -0.16 -3.12
CA LYS A 89 -18.08 -1.14 -2.10
C LYS A 89 -17.53 -2.44 -2.66
N ASN A 90 -17.03 -3.32 -1.78
CA ASN A 90 -16.43 -4.60 -2.14
C ASN A 90 -15.21 -4.47 -3.07
N ILE A 91 -14.46 -3.37 -2.95
CA ILE A 91 -13.20 -3.19 -3.66
C ILE A 91 -12.16 -4.11 -3.02
N GLN A 92 -11.88 -5.23 -3.65
CA GLN A 92 -10.89 -6.19 -3.16
C GLN A 92 -9.47 -5.64 -3.30
N PHE A 93 -8.63 -5.89 -2.30
CA PHE A 93 -7.23 -5.50 -2.31
C PHE A 93 -6.34 -6.53 -1.60
N TYR A 94 -5.06 -6.53 -1.99
CA TYR A 94 -3.97 -7.21 -1.31
C TYR A 94 -2.87 -6.21 -1.03
N SER A 95 -2.35 -6.22 0.20
CA SER A 95 -1.26 -5.34 0.63
C SER A 95 -0.25 -6.12 1.45
N THR A 96 0.88 -5.48 1.76
CA THR A 96 1.95 -6.08 2.55
C THR A 96 2.16 -5.30 3.84
N CYS A 97 2.01 -5.99 4.98
CA CYS A 97 2.26 -5.41 6.28
C CYS A 97 3.73 -5.01 6.42
N GLU A 98 4.01 -3.73 6.70
CA GLU A 98 5.38 -3.21 6.79
C GLU A 98 6.19 -3.79 7.94
N HIS A 99 5.52 -4.29 9.01
CA HIS A 99 6.20 -4.81 10.18
C HIS A 99 6.77 -6.22 9.98
N HIS A 100 6.17 -7.03 9.12
CA HIS A 100 6.52 -8.44 8.97
C HIS A 100 6.68 -8.89 7.51
N MET A 101 6.42 -7.99 6.55
CA MET A 101 6.37 -8.30 5.11
C MET A 101 5.41 -9.46 4.76
N LEU A 102 4.41 -9.69 5.61
CA LEU A 102 3.35 -10.66 5.36
C LEU A 102 2.12 -9.99 4.76
N PRO A 103 1.35 -10.70 3.92
CA PRO A 103 0.15 -10.14 3.32
C PRO A 103 -0.92 -9.76 4.35
N PHE A 104 -1.68 -8.72 4.06
CA PHE A 104 -3.02 -8.51 4.55
C PHE A 104 -3.95 -8.19 3.38
N PHE A 105 -5.18 -8.60 3.46
CA PHE A 105 -6.12 -8.52 2.35
C PHE A 105 -7.55 -8.38 2.85
N GLY A 106 -8.39 -7.82 2.02
CA GLY A 106 -9.77 -7.58 2.40
C GLY A 106 -10.52 -6.76 1.37
N THR A 107 -11.47 -5.98 1.86
CA THR A 107 -12.31 -5.11 1.04
C THR A 107 -12.25 -3.66 1.52
N ALA A 108 -12.34 -2.75 0.57
CA ALA A 108 -12.55 -1.34 0.82
C ALA A 108 -13.92 -0.90 0.31
N ALA A 109 -14.52 0.04 1.03
CA ALA A 109 -15.68 0.79 0.59
C ALA A 109 -15.32 2.29 0.61
N ILE A 110 -15.71 2.98 -0.46
CA ILE A 110 -15.48 4.41 -0.62
C ILE A 110 -16.82 5.08 -0.89
N GLY A 111 -17.17 6.05 -0.04
CA GLY A 111 -18.30 6.95 -0.24
C GLY A 111 -17.82 8.38 -0.46
N TYR A 112 -18.49 9.12 -1.32
CA TYR A 112 -18.28 10.56 -1.43
C TYR A 112 -19.58 11.26 -1.84
N ILE A 113 -19.70 12.53 -1.48
CA ILE A 113 -20.79 13.38 -1.94
C ILE A 113 -20.18 14.36 -2.97
N PRO A 114 -20.68 14.36 -4.23
CA PRO A 114 -20.18 15.24 -5.28
C PRO A 114 -20.38 16.72 -4.95
N THR A 115 -19.51 17.55 -5.48
CA THR A 115 -19.60 19.03 -5.43
C THR A 115 -19.47 19.59 -6.85
N GLY A 116 -20.41 19.22 -7.74
CA GLY A 116 -20.42 19.63 -9.15
C GLY A 116 -19.59 18.74 -10.09
N LYS A 117 -18.97 17.68 -9.58
CA LYS A 117 -18.19 16.72 -10.39
C LYS A 117 -18.29 15.32 -9.79
N ILE A 118 -18.40 14.32 -10.63
CA ILE A 118 -18.35 12.91 -10.27
C ILE A 118 -17.05 12.25 -10.71
N LEU A 119 -16.62 11.23 -9.99
CA LEU A 119 -15.41 10.49 -10.28
C LEU A 119 -15.70 9.28 -11.17
N GLY A 120 -14.84 9.02 -12.13
CA GLY A 120 -14.90 7.78 -12.88
C GLY A 120 -14.79 6.56 -11.95
N ILE A 121 -15.81 5.69 -11.94
CA ILE A 121 -15.96 4.60 -10.95
C ILE A 121 -14.73 3.69 -10.84
N SER A 122 -14.05 3.39 -11.96
CA SER A 122 -12.84 2.58 -11.96
C SER A 122 -11.66 3.22 -11.22
N LYS A 123 -11.70 4.54 -11.02
CA LYS A 123 -10.63 5.29 -10.36
C LYS A 123 -10.60 5.02 -8.86
N LEU A 124 -11.77 4.80 -8.25
CA LEU A 124 -11.88 4.44 -6.84
C LEU A 124 -11.12 3.14 -6.54
N ALA A 125 -11.32 2.11 -7.35
CA ALA A 125 -10.60 0.84 -7.19
C ALA A 125 -9.09 0.99 -7.46
N ARG A 126 -8.70 1.79 -8.45
CA ARG A 126 -7.27 2.01 -8.78
C ARG A 126 -6.54 2.75 -7.66
N ILE A 127 -7.15 3.74 -7.01
CA ILE A 127 -6.54 4.44 -5.88
C ILE A 127 -6.25 3.46 -4.74
N VAL A 128 -7.23 2.60 -4.40
CA VAL A 128 -7.02 1.57 -3.39
C VAL A 128 -5.86 0.66 -3.78
N ASP A 129 -5.81 0.20 -5.03
CA ASP A 129 -4.76 -0.71 -5.52
C ASP A 129 -3.38 -0.06 -5.47
N VAL A 130 -3.21 1.17 -5.94
CA VAL A 130 -1.90 1.88 -5.90
C VAL A 130 -1.38 2.03 -4.47
N TYR A 131 -2.22 2.40 -3.52
CA TYR A 131 -1.77 2.51 -2.14
C TYR A 131 -1.59 1.15 -1.45
N ALA A 132 -2.38 0.15 -1.83
CA ALA A 132 -2.25 -1.21 -1.30
C ALA A 132 -0.96 -1.91 -1.80
N ARG A 133 -0.50 -1.61 -3.02
CA ARG A 133 0.73 -2.18 -3.61
C ARG A 133 2.01 -1.53 -3.09
N ARG A 134 2.09 -1.37 -1.75
CA ARG A 134 3.22 -0.81 -1.00
C ARG A 134 3.37 -1.55 0.32
N LEU A 135 4.46 -1.29 1.05
CA LEU A 135 4.53 -1.66 2.46
C LEU A 135 3.61 -0.74 3.27
N GLN A 136 2.63 -1.32 3.98
CA GLN A 136 1.55 -0.58 4.61
C GLN A 136 1.22 -1.02 6.04
N VAL A 137 0.57 -0.11 6.76
CA VAL A 137 -0.36 -0.41 7.83
C VAL A 137 -1.77 -0.02 7.36
N GLN A 138 -2.78 -0.74 7.80
CA GLN A 138 -4.15 -0.55 7.30
C GLN A 138 -4.68 0.86 7.58
N GLU A 139 -4.33 1.43 8.72
CA GLU A 139 -4.73 2.79 9.12
C GLU A 139 -4.17 3.85 8.16
N ARG A 140 -2.91 3.69 7.74
CA ARG A 140 -2.28 4.58 6.76
C ARG A 140 -2.91 4.40 5.38
N LEU A 141 -3.14 3.15 4.95
CA LEU A 141 -3.80 2.86 3.68
C LEU A 141 -5.17 3.56 3.61
N THR A 142 -6.00 3.40 4.66
CA THR A 142 -7.31 4.02 4.76
C THR A 142 -7.23 5.55 4.68
N LYS A 143 -6.28 6.13 5.40
CA LYS A 143 -6.06 7.59 5.41
C LYS A 143 -5.60 8.09 4.04
N GLN A 144 -4.63 7.45 3.40
CA GLN A 144 -4.09 7.88 2.11
C GLN A 144 -5.14 7.84 1.00
N VAL A 145 -5.99 6.80 0.98
CA VAL A 145 -7.13 6.73 0.05
C VAL A 145 -8.09 7.90 0.29
N GLY A 146 -8.40 8.20 1.55
CA GLY A 146 -9.28 9.31 1.90
C GLY A 146 -8.69 10.67 1.58
N ASP A 147 -7.40 10.88 1.86
CA ASP A 147 -6.72 12.16 1.64
C ASP A 147 -6.73 12.55 0.15
N VAL A 148 -6.38 11.61 -0.75
CA VAL A 148 -6.33 11.92 -2.19
C VAL A 148 -7.72 12.22 -2.76
N LEU A 149 -8.77 11.60 -2.25
CA LEU A 149 -10.15 11.92 -2.62
C LEU A 149 -10.60 13.26 -2.03
N GLY A 150 -10.11 13.60 -0.84
CA GLY A 150 -10.37 14.85 -0.14
C GLY A 150 -9.85 16.10 -0.86
N GLU A 151 -8.95 15.96 -1.83
CA GLU A 151 -8.50 17.06 -2.70
C GLU A 151 -9.58 17.53 -3.68
N TYR A 152 -10.60 16.71 -3.91
CA TYR A 152 -11.63 16.95 -4.91
C TYR A 152 -13.02 17.20 -4.34
N THR A 153 -13.32 16.60 -3.19
CA THR A 153 -14.55 16.86 -2.43
C THR A 153 -14.26 16.85 -0.94
N PRO A 154 -14.84 17.77 -0.17
CA PRO A 154 -14.66 17.77 1.28
C PRO A 154 -15.39 16.62 1.99
N HIS A 155 -16.24 15.90 1.28
CA HIS A 155 -17.16 14.89 1.82
C HIS A 155 -16.73 13.49 1.38
N VAL A 156 -15.87 12.83 2.15
CA VAL A 156 -15.31 11.51 1.84
C VAL A 156 -15.47 10.57 3.02
N ALA A 157 -15.84 9.33 2.72
CA ALA A 157 -15.84 8.21 3.64
C ALA A 157 -15.03 7.05 3.03
N VAL A 158 -14.14 6.47 3.79
CA VAL A 158 -13.44 5.23 3.43
C VAL A 158 -13.53 4.27 4.59
N GLN A 159 -13.97 3.05 4.32
CA GLN A 159 -13.89 1.94 5.27
C GLN A 159 -13.06 0.84 4.64
N ILE A 160 -12.15 0.27 5.41
CA ILE A 160 -11.38 -0.92 5.02
C ILE A 160 -11.58 -1.98 6.09
N GLU A 161 -11.95 -3.18 5.67
CA GLU A 161 -11.96 -4.38 6.49
C GLU A 161 -10.99 -5.40 5.92
N ALA A 162 -10.05 -5.89 6.74
CA ALA A 162 -9.03 -6.82 6.28
C ALA A 162 -8.59 -7.85 7.33
N SER A 163 -8.17 -8.99 6.83
CA SER A 163 -7.51 -10.06 7.57
C SER A 163 -5.99 -9.95 7.41
N HIS A 164 -5.25 -10.16 8.50
CA HIS A 164 -3.82 -9.94 8.56
C HIS A 164 -3.06 -11.26 8.78
N MET A 165 -2.27 -11.71 7.78
CA MET A 165 -1.46 -12.92 7.92
C MET A 165 -0.45 -12.84 9.06
N CYS A 166 0.02 -11.65 9.41
CA CYS A 166 0.91 -11.45 10.57
C CYS A 166 0.25 -11.78 11.91
N MET A 167 -1.08 -11.76 11.99
CA MET A 167 -1.86 -12.22 13.15
C MET A 167 -2.28 -13.68 13.03
N MET A 168 -2.53 -14.16 11.81
CA MET A 168 -3.08 -15.49 11.54
C MET A 168 -2.00 -16.57 11.52
N ALA A 169 -0.89 -16.35 10.81
CA ALA A 169 0.12 -17.37 10.53
C ALA A 169 1.13 -17.58 11.68
N ARG A 170 1.25 -16.62 12.58
CA ARG A 170 2.20 -16.64 13.71
C ARG A 170 1.76 -15.67 14.81
N GLY A 171 2.53 -15.60 15.91
CA GLY A 171 2.23 -14.72 17.04
C GLY A 171 0.96 -15.15 17.77
N VAL A 172 -0.06 -14.33 17.78
CA VAL A 172 -1.33 -14.63 18.47
C VAL A 172 -2.19 -15.67 17.75
N ALA A 173 -1.87 -16.02 16.51
CA ALA A 173 -2.49 -17.08 15.71
C ALA A 173 -4.05 -17.00 15.64
N GLN A 174 -4.60 -15.78 15.54
CA GLN A 174 -6.04 -15.55 15.47
C GLN A 174 -6.54 -15.66 14.02
N GLN A 175 -7.23 -16.76 13.70
CA GLN A 175 -7.63 -17.11 12.34
C GLN A 175 -8.83 -16.28 11.81
N ASN A 176 -9.74 -15.89 12.69
CA ASN A 176 -11.03 -15.29 12.32
C ASN A 176 -11.14 -13.81 12.71
N SER A 177 -10.02 -13.16 13.05
CA SER A 177 -10.04 -11.74 13.37
C SER A 177 -9.93 -10.90 12.08
N SER A 178 -10.73 -9.86 11.99
CA SER A 178 -10.57 -8.78 11.01
C SER A 178 -10.34 -7.45 11.71
N LEU A 179 -9.66 -6.54 11.03
CA LEU A 179 -9.49 -5.15 11.44
C LEU A 179 -10.37 -4.27 10.56
N VAL A 180 -11.15 -3.38 11.18
CA VAL A 180 -11.93 -2.36 10.46
C VAL A 180 -11.35 -0.99 10.77
N THR A 181 -11.04 -0.23 9.73
CA THR A 181 -10.56 1.14 9.82
C THR A 181 -11.44 2.08 9.00
N ASN A 182 -11.67 3.28 9.53
CA ASN A 182 -12.52 4.29 8.89
C ASN A 182 -11.78 5.63 8.74
N TYR A 183 -12.07 6.32 7.65
CA TYR A 183 -11.71 7.71 7.41
C TYR A 183 -12.97 8.46 6.97
N LEU A 184 -13.35 9.51 7.70
CA LEU A 184 -14.58 10.24 7.48
C LEU A 184 -14.30 11.75 7.50
N THR A 185 -14.78 12.47 6.49
CA THR A 185 -14.65 13.94 6.40
C THR A 185 -15.96 14.61 6.00
N GLY A 186 -16.04 15.92 6.23
CA GLY A 186 -17.19 16.73 5.87
C GLY A 186 -18.50 16.17 6.41
N ALA A 187 -19.51 16.03 5.55
CA ALA A 187 -20.85 15.54 5.92
C ALA A 187 -20.86 14.13 6.52
N PHE A 188 -19.87 13.29 6.20
CA PHE A 188 -19.77 11.94 6.80
C PHE A 188 -19.39 11.95 8.30
N ARG A 189 -19.09 13.10 8.88
CA ARG A 189 -18.94 13.24 10.33
C ARG A 189 -20.26 13.46 11.04
N GLU A 190 -21.29 13.90 10.31
CA GLU A 190 -22.64 14.04 10.85
C GLU A 190 -23.26 12.66 11.08
N PRO A 191 -24.00 12.45 12.20
CA PRO A 191 -24.50 11.13 12.59
C PRO A 191 -25.37 10.46 11.53
N GLU A 192 -26.26 11.18 10.89
CA GLU A 192 -27.22 10.66 9.91
C GLU A 192 -26.49 10.16 8.65
N THR A 193 -25.64 10.98 8.04
CA THR A 193 -24.86 10.63 6.83
C THR A 193 -23.88 9.49 7.11
N ARG A 194 -23.27 9.52 8.29
CA ARG A 194 -22.38 8.44 8.74
C ARG A 194 -23.12 7.11 8.87
N GLN A 195 -24.31 7.14 9.46
CA GLN A 195 -25.13 5.94 9.65
C GLN A 195 -25.59 5.38 8.30
N GLU A 196 -26.00 6.24 7.38
CA GLU A 196 -26.41 5.85 6.04
C GLU A 196 -25.25 5.16 5.28
N PHE A 197 -24.04 5.74 5.32
CA PHE A 197 -22.86 5.11 4.74
C PHE A 197 -22.57 3.75 5.36
N LEU A 198 -22.50 3.67 6.70
CA LEU A 198 -22.19 2.42 7.41
C LEU A 198 -23.26 1.33 7.26
N ALA A 199 -24.51 1.70 6.98
CA ALA A 199 -25.56 0.75 6.67
C ALA A 199 -25.49 0.22 5.21
N THR A 200 -24.78 0.94 4.34
CA THR A 200 -24.65 0.57 2.92
C THR A 200 -23.46 -0.38 2.68
N VAL A 201 -22.41 -0.34 3.52
CA VAL A 201 -21.14 -1.06 3.33
C VAL A 201 -21.02 -2.36 4.11
#